data_fc254f0a862ebe58fc0b0b4c3b4191ea
#
_entry.id   fc254f0a862ebe58fc0b0b4c3b4191ea
#
_cell.length_a   1.000
_cell.length_b   1.000
_cell.length_c   1.000
_cell.angle_alpha   90.00
_cell.angle_beta   90.00
_cell.angle_gamma   90.00
#
_symmetry.space_group_name_H-M   'P 1'
#
loop_
_entity.id
_entity.type
_entity.pdbx_description
1 polymer ?
#
loop_
_entity_poly.entity_id
_entity_poly.type
_entity_poly.pdbx_seq_one_letter_code
_entity_poly.pdbx_strand_id
1 'polypeptide(L)'
;MTTTTTNSHLDEMARTGCFVSVHVRKPALRTQLNWKHLGLPELDKALVTPPSTRPPSREYAVFGTLESRMRTCLRTYSAGSAGGFRFVKFSKLGAFVEEVEQIKKAYEEAIEPFLAQYDQSVANALMVWEDKANDLYDSLSSPGVDRVTFCRRIAGQLRRSWPIAAEIRPKFGCDVQILQFTLPSEDVLTTNTDLIRAARVNAQATLNNFFDEAQNELRTRAVEVVRRMHKALVEGETITERSVNPLKRFVDQFRELSVVADAEFQARLDAIVQAIDNRGGAQGLRDSTQAWGEVQSLLGDVAAEGERLVEEASARRMDLSQRAISL
;
A
#
# COMPACT_ATOMS: atom_id res chain seq x y z
N MET A 1 22.72 -9.84 -29.29
CA MET A 1 23.69 -9.13 -28.38
C MET A 1 23.03 -8.56 -27.10
N THR A 2 21.84 -9.05 -26.69
CA THR A 2 21.03 -8.52 -25.57
C THR A 2 21.21 -9.29 -24.25
N THR A 3 21.88 -10.42 -24.24
CA THR A 3 22.00 -11.31 -23.06
C THR A 3 23.02 -10.85 -22.01
N THR A 4 24.04 -10.09 -22.40
CA THR A 4 25.11 -9.69 -21.48
C THR A 4 24.70 -8.55 -20.54
N THR A 5 23.85 -7.63 -21.00
CA THR A 5 23.43 -6.45 -20.21
C THR A 5 22.48 -6.82 -19.06
N THR A 6 21.66 -7.85 -19.24
CA THR A 6 20.63 -8.21 -18.28
C THR A 6 21.16 -9.02 -17.09
N ASN A 7 22.20 -9.84 -17.30
CA ASN A 7 22.89 -10.52 -16.19
C ASN A 7 23.57 -9.51 -15.25
N SER A 8 24.08 -8.38 -15.80
CA SER A 8 24.71 -7.34 -14.99
C SER A 8 23.71 -6.65 -14.05
N HIS A 9 22.46 -6.43 -14.45
CA HIS A 9 21.44 -5.80 -13.62
C HIS A 9 20.96 -6.71 -12.48
N LEU A 10 20.89 -8.02 -12.71
CA LEU A 10 20.53 -9.00 -11.68
C LEU A 10 21.58 -9.11 -10.58
N ASP A 11 22.85 -9.21 -11.01
CA ASP A 11 23.99 -9.23 -10.09
C ASP A 11 24.10 -7.92 -9.30
N GLU A 12 23.79 -6.80 -9.94
CA GLU A 12 23.76 -5.50 -9.29
C GLU A 12 22.64 -5.42 -8.24
N MET A 13 21.44 -5.89 -8.54
CA MET A 13 20.35 -5.97 -7.54
C MET A 13 20.71 -6.84 -6.34
N ALA A 14 21.23 -8.04 -6.60
CA ALA A 14 21.63 -8.95 -5.53
C ALA A 14 22.69 -8.35 -4.60
N ARG A 15 23.56 -7.47 -5.16
CA ARG A 15 24.60 -6.75 -4.41
C ARG A 15 24.10 -5.47 -3.74
N THR A 16 23.02 -4.86 -4.24
CA THR A 16 22.60 -3.52 -3.82
C THR A 16 21.37 -3.52 -2.92
N GLY A 17 20.61 -4.62 -2.81
CA GLY A 17 19.41 -4.63 -2.02
C GLY A 17 18.82 -6.02 -1.77
N CYS A 18 17.65 -6.02 -1.18
CA CYS A 18 16.87 -7.21 -0.84
C CYS A 18 15.38 -6.96 -1.09
N PHE A 19 14.62 -8.03 -1.15
CA PHE A 19 13.17 -7.98 -1.23
C PHE A 19 12.57 -8.02 0.18
N VAL A 20 11.61 -7.14 0.44
CA VAL A 20 10.97 -7.02 1.74
C VAL A 20 9.46 -7.07 1.57
N SER A 21 8.78 -7.81 2.44
CA SER A 21 7.34 -7.73 2.61
C SER A 21 6.96 -7.48 4.06
N VAL A 22 5.81 -6.85 4.28
CA VAL A 22 5.26 -6.59 5.60
C VAL A 22 3.86 -7.18 5.70
N HIS A 23 3.61 -7.92 6.76
CA HIS A 23 2.34 -8.57 7.03
C HIS A 23 1.81 -8.10 8.38
N VAL A 24 0.75 -7.31 8.35
CA VAL A 24 0.06 -6.87 9.57
C VAL A 24 -1.23 -7.67 9.71
N ARG A 25 -1.30 -8.47 10.77
CA ARG A 25 -2.45 -9.29 11.12
C ARG A 25 -3.25 -8.63 12.23
N LYS A 26 -4.55 -8.53 12.05
CA LYS A 26 -5.50 -8.07 13.07
C LYS A 26 -6.80 -8.85 12.96
N PRO A 27 -7.50 -9.14 14.06
CA PRO A 27 -8.75 -9.87 14.01
C PRO A 27 -9.81 -9.09 13.24
N ALA A 28 -10.54 -9.77 12.36
CA ALA A 28 -11.71 -9.20 11.70
C ALA A 28 -12.89 -9.21 12.69
N LEU A 29 -13.13 -8.10 13.38
CA LEU A 29 -14.23 -7.97 14.35
C LEU A 29 -15.57 -7.60 13.69
N ARG A 30 -15.62 -7.63 12.36
CA ARG A 30 -16.87 -7.44 11.61
C ARG A 30 -17.52 -8.79 11.35
N THR A 31 -18.82 -8.86 11.61
CA THR A 31 -19.63 -10.00 11.21
C THR A 31 -20.85 -9.53 10.43
N GLN A 32 -21.40 -10.41 9.62
CA GLN A 32 -22.62 -10.19 8.89
C GLN A 32 -23.68 -11.13 9.46
N LEU A 33 -24.82 -10.59 9.87
CA LEU A 33 -25.92 -11.40 10.34
C LEU A 33 -26.49 -12.23 9.18
N ASN A 34 -26.65 -13.52 9.41
CA ASN A 34 -27.21 -14.43 8.42
C ASN A 34 -28.69 -14.68 8.73
N TRP A 35 -29.57 -14.12 7.91
CA TRP A 35 -31.02 -14.22 8.07
C TRP A 35 -31.55 -15.65 8.05
N LYS A 36 -30.96 -16.55 7.27
CA LYS A 36 -31.31 -17.97 7.24
C LYS A 36 -31.11 -18.63 8.62
N HIS A 37 -30.03 -18.28 9.29
CA HIS A 37 -29.75 -18.79 10.64
C HIS A 37 -30.66 -18.17 11.71
N LEU A 38 -31.31 -17.05 11.41
CA LEU A 38 -32.29 -16.43 12.30
C LEU A 38 -33.65 -17.05 12.15
N GLY A 39 -33.88 -17.95 11.15
CA GLY A 39 -35.16 -18.61 10.90
C GLY A 39 -36.18 -17.69 10.27
N LEU A 40 -35.73 -16.62 9.63
CA LEU A 40 -36.57 -15.76 8.82
C LEU A 40 -36.77 -16.40 7.45
N PRO A 41 -38.00 -16.41 6.89
CA PRO A 41 -38.24 -16.75 5.51
C PRO A 41 -37.34 -15.84 4.62
N GLU A 42 -37.07 -16.27 3.40
CA GLU A 42 -36.32 -15.45 2.45
C GLU A 42 -37.02 -14.11 2.22
N LEU A 43 -36.76 -13.17 3.12
CA LEU A 43 -37.18 -11.78 2.95
C LEU A 43 -36.48 -11.27 1.71
N ASP A 44 -37.25 -10.62 0.88
CA ASP A 44 -36.79 -10.03 -0.38
C ASP A 44 -35.44 -9.34 -0.16
N LYS A 45 -34.40 -9.90 -0.77
CA LYS A 45 -33.00 -9.43 -0.61
C LYS A 45 -32.84 -7.94 -0.94
N ALA A 46 -33.85 -7.34 -1.62
CA ALA A 46 -33.89 -5.95 -1.98
C ALA A 46 -34.21 -5.01 -0.83
N LEU A 47 -34.87 -5.49 0.23
CA LEU A 47 -35.41 -4.63 1.31
C LEU A 47 -34.57 -4.63 2.60
N VAL A 48 -33.78 -5.66 2.88
CA VAL A 48 -33.03 -5.74 4.13
C VAL A 48 -31.61 -6.30 3.91
N THR A 49 -30.66 -5.44 3.66
CA THR A 49 -29.25 -5.83 3.71
C THR A 49 -28.88 -6.11 5.18
N PRO A 50 -28.39 -7.32 5.53
CA PRO A 50 -27.98 -7.60 6.89
C PRO A 50 -26.94 -6.60 7.35
N PRO A 51 -27.13 -5.92 8.49
CA PRO A 51 -26.20 -4.92 8.95
C PRO A 51 -24.85 -5.55 9.29
N SER A 52 -23.77 -4.92 8.81
CA SER A 52 -22.42 -5.25 9.25
C SER A 52 -22.25 -4.84 10.71
N THR A 53 -21.87 -5.76 11.57
CA THR A 53 -21.69 -5.52 13.00
C THR A 53 -20.23 -5.53 13.39
N ARG A 54 -19.86 -4.60 14.26
CA ARG A 54 -18.52 -4.54 14.88
C ARG A 54 -18.71 -4.11 16.33
N PRO A 55 -18.04 -4.74 17.31
CA PRO A 55 -17.99 -4.17 18.64
C PRO A 55 -17.40 -2.75 18.54
N PRO A 56 -18.06 -1.73 19.06
CA PRO A 56 -17.55 -0.38 19.04
C PRO A 56 -16.31 -0.30 19.93
N SER A 57 -15.14 -0.10 19.30
CA SER A 57 -13.90 0.13 20.02
C SER A 57 -13.10 1.19 19.30
N ARG A 58 -12.90 2.32 19.98
CA ARG A 58 -12.08 3.42 19.51
C ARG A 58 -10.63 2.99 19.41
N GLU A 59 -10.20 2.15 20.34
CA GLU A 59 -8.86 1.60 20.46
C GLU A 59 -8.52 0.67 19.28
N TYR A 60 -9.51 0.00 18.68
CA TYR A 60 -9.28 -0.83 17.51
C TYR A 60 -8.84 -0.03 16.28
N ALA A 61 -9.20 1.24 16.18
CA ALA A 61 -8.83 2.09 15.04
C ALA A 61 -7.32 2.31 14.95
N VAL A 62 -6.59 2.24 16.08
CA VAL A 62 -5.13 2.42 16.12
C VAL A 62 -4.41 1.37 15.26
N PHE A 63 -4.90 0.13 15.22
CA PHE A 63 -4.31 -0.94 14.40
C PHE A 63 -4.43 -0.65 12.90
N GLY A 64 -5.50 0.00 12.46
CA GLY A 64 -5.65 0.46 11.08
C GLY A 64 -4.65 1.57 10.73
N THR A 65 -4.43 2.49 11.66
CA THR A 65 -3.44 3.57 11.51
C THR A 65 -2.02 3.02 11.44
N LEU A 66 -1.67 2.08 12.34
CA LEU A 66 -0.35 1.47 12.37
C LEU A 66 -0.09 0.58 11.15
N GLU A 67 -1.10 -0.16 10.67
CA GLU A 67 -1.02 -0.89 9.40
C GLU A 67 -0.74 0.06 8.23
N SER A 68 -1.44 1.19 8.16
CA SER A 68 -1.23 2.20 7.12
C SER A 68 0.16 2.83 7.21
N ARG A 69 0.66 3.11 8.42
CA ARG A 69 2.03 3.59 8.65
C ARG A 69 3.06 2.57 8.18
N MET A 70 2.88 1.29 8.49
CA MET A 70 3.77 0.20 8.08
C MET A 70 3.85 0.09 6.55
N ARG A 71 2.70 0.13 5.87
CA ARG A 71 2.63 0.12 4.40
C ARG A 71 3.27 1.37 3.77
N THR A 72 3.09 2.53 4.40
CA THR A 72 3.71 3.79 3.97
C THR A 72 5.21 3.75 4.17
N CYS A 73 5.69 3.27 5.32
CA CYS A 73 7.11 3.06 5.61
C CYS A 73 7.74 2.18 4.52
N LEU A 74 7.20 0.98 4.25
CA LEU A 74 7.71 0.10 3.20
C LEU A 74 7.76 0.83 1.84
N ARG A 75 6.72 1.58 1.47
CA ARG A 75 6.67 2.32 0.21
C ARG A 75 7.68 3.47 0.14
N THR A 76 7.98 4.10 1.27
CA THR A 76 8.96 5.19 1.36
C THR A 76 10.39 4.71 1.09
N TYR A 77 10.74 3.54 1.59
CA TYR A 77 12.10 3.00 1.48
C TYR A 77 12.31 2.04 0.29
N SER A 78 11.28 1.77 -0.49
CA SER A 78 11.32 0.75 -1.55
C SER A 78 10.87 1.27 -2.91
N ALA A 79 11.31 0.58 -3.95
CA ALA A 79 10.84 0.77 -5.32
C ALA A 79 10.38 -0.56 -5.91
N GLY A 80 9.34 -0.50 -6.76
CA GLY A 80 8.79 -1.66 -7.45
C GLY A 80 8.14 -2.70 -6.53
N SER A 81 7.42 -3.62 -7.15
CA SER A 81 6.73 -4.72 -6.45
C SER A 81 6.81 -6.00 -7.28
N ALA A 82 7.13 -7.12 -6.65
CA ALA A 82 7.13 -8.44 -7.27
C ALA A 82 6.57 -9.47 -6.29
N GLY A 83 5.45 -10.12 -6.63
CA GLY A 83 4.86 -11.18 -5.82
C GLY A 83 4.52 -10.77 -4.37
N GLY A 84 4.17 -9.50 -4.13
CA GLY A 84 3.89 -8.97 -2.80
C GLY A 84 5.13 -8.49 -2.02
N PHE A 85 6.31 -8.64 -2.58
CA PHE A 85 7.58 -8.11 -2.06
C PHE A 85 7.94 -6.81 -2.76
N ARG A 86 8.68 -5.94 -2.05
CA ARG A 86 9.22 -4.69 -2.57
C ARG A 86 10.73 -4.66 -2.41
N PHE A 87 11.42 -4.06 -3.37
CA PHE A 87 12.88 -3.97 -3.34
C PHE A 87 13.34 -2.78 -2.49
N VAL A 88 14.21 -3.08 -1.52
CA VAL A 88 14.84 -2.10 -0.62
C VAL A 88 16.35 -2.17 -0.81
N LYS A 89 16.96 -1.03 -1.14
CA LYS A 89 18.42 -0.94 -1.24
C LYS A 89 19.07 -1.10 0.14
N PHE A 90 20.21 -1.77 0.21
CA PHE A 90 20.96 -1.95 1.47
C PHE A 90 21.31 -0.62 2.14
N SER A 91 21.56 0.43 1.35
CA SER A 91 21.78 1.79 1.88
C SER A 91 20.59 2.36 2.64
N LYS A 92 19.37 1.87 2.38
CA LYS A 92 18.13 2.29 3.03
C LYS A 92 17.61 1.27 4.05
N LEU A 93 18.14 0.07 4.04
CA LEU A 93 17.63 -1.04 4.87
C LEU A 93 17.74 -0.73 6.36
N GLY A 94 18.82 -0.11 6.81
CA GLY A 94 18.98 0.26 8.23
C GLY A 94 17.89 1.19 8.73
N ALA A 95 17.68 2.31 8.03
CA ALA A 95 16.64 3.28 8.37
C ALA A 95 15.22 2.68 8.26
N PHE A 96 14.99 1.80 7.26
CA PHE A 96 13.74 1.07 7.14
C PHE A 96 13.48 0.17 8.35
N VAL A 97 14.46 -0.64 8.75
CA VAL A 97 14.33 -1.56 9.89
C VAL A 97 14.08 -0.79 11.18
N GLU A 98 14.78 0.32 11.40
CA GLU A 98 14.59 1.16 12.58
C GLU A 98 13.16 1.72 12.67
N GLU A 99 12.62 2.28 11.58
CA GLU A 99 11.25 2.79 11.56
C GLU A 99 10.22 1.67 11.72
N VAL A 100 10.45 0.52 11.08
CA VAL A 100 9.59 -0.67 11.22
C VAL A 100 9.54 -1.16 12.66
N GLU A 101 10.68 -1.26 13.35
CA GLU A 101 10.71 -1.71 14.74
C GLU A 101 9.98 -0.73 15.67
N GLN A 102 10.04 0.58 15.41
CA GLN A 102 9.24 1.57 16.15
C GLN A 102 7.73 1.35 15.94
N ILE A 103 7.30 1.10 14.69
CA ILE A 103 5.88 0.85 14.38
C ILE A 103 5.44 -0.47 15.00
N LYS A 104 6.26 -1.50 14.94
CA LYS A 104 5.99 -2.83 15.52
C LYS A 104 5.85 -2.75 17.03
N LYS A 105 6.75 -2.04 17.70
CA LYS A 105 6.66 -1.78 19.13
C LYS A 105 5.36 -1.06 19.50
N ALA A 106 5.01 0.00 18.79
CA ALA A 106 3.75 0.72 19.00
C ALA A 106 2.52 -0.18 18.74
N TYR A 107 2.62 -1.13 17.79
CA TYR A 107 1.57 -2.11 17.51
C TYR A 107 1.40 -3.09 18.67
N GLU A 108 2.48 -3.61 19.21
CA GLU A 108 2.49 -4.54 20.35
C GLU A 108 1.97 -3.85 21.62
N GLU A 109 2.40 -2.60 21.87
CA GLU A 109 1.95 -1.79 23.01
C GLU A 109 0.45 -1.45 22.94
N ALA A 110 -0.15 -1.41 21.75
CA ALA A 110 -1.58 -1.15 21.59
C ALA A 110 -2.47 -2.37 21.89
N ILE A 111 -1.92 -3.59 21.92
CA ILE A 111 -2.71 -4.83 22.08
C ILE A 111 -3.33 -4.91 23.47
N GLU A 112 -2.54 -4.77 24.53
CA GLU A 112 -3.04 -4.96 25.91
C GLU A 112 -4.10 -3.93 26.32
N PRO A 113 -3.92 -2.61 26.06
CA PRO A 113 -5.00 -1.64 26.32
C PRO A 113 -6.30 -1.92 25.56
N PHE A 114 -6.18 -2.43 24.33
CA PHE A 114 -7.35 -2.86 23.56
C PHE A 114 -8.02 -4.08 24.21
N LEU A 115 -7.26 -5.12 24.56
CA LEU A 115 -7.79 -6.35 25.15
C LEU A 115 -8.44 -6.10 26.52
N ALA A 116 -7.88 -5.21 27.32
CA ALA A 116 -8.42 -4.85 28.63
C ALA A 116 -9.84 -4.26 28.55
N GLN A 117 -10.21 -3.62 27.45
CA GLN A 117 -11.54 -3.02 27.24
C GLN A 117 -12.42 -3.86 26.32
N TYR A 118 -11.84 -4.86 25.64
CA TYR A 118 -12.54 -5.59 24.58
C TYR A 118 -13.79 -6.32 25.10
N ASP A 119 -13.66 -7.10 26.16
CA ASP A 119 -14.79 -7.90 26.69
C ASP A 119 -15.92 -6.99 27.17
N GLN A 120 -15.61 -5.85 27.79
CA GLN A 120 -16.61 -4.85 28.16
C GLN A 120 -17.26 -4.19 26.92
N SER A 121 -16.48 -3.92 25.89
CA SER A 121 -16.97 -3.37 24.62
C SER A 121 -17.93 -4.35 23.92
N VAL A 122 -17.62 -5.65 23.97
CA VAL A 122 -18.49 -6.71 23.44
C VAL A 122 -19.79 -6.78 24.25
N ALA A 123 -19.73 -6.75 25.58
CA ALA A 123 -20.91 -6.75 26.44
C ALA A 123 -21.82 -5.55 26.13
N ASN A 124 -21.25 -4.36 26.06
CA ASN A 124 -22.00 -3.13 25.72
C ASN A 124 -22.62 -3.22 24.30
N ALA A 125 -21.84 -3.75 23.32
CA ALA A 125 -22.36 -3.94 21.98
C ALA A 125 -23.53 -4.93 21.92
N LEU A 126 -23.46 -6.00 22.69
CA LEU A 126 -24.57 -6.98 22.79
C LEU A 126 -25.83 -6.35 23.37
N MET A 127 -25.71 -5.49 24.38
CA MET A 127 -26.88 -4.75 24.94
C MET A 127 -27.52 -3.84 23.88
N VAL A 128 -26.71 -3.04 23.18
CA VAL A 128 -27.19 -2.19 22.06
C VAL A 128 -27.85 -3.00 20.96
N TRP A 129 -27.35 -4.20 20.71
CA TRP A 129 -27.95 -5.08 19.70
C TRP A 129 -29.21 -5.79 20.17
N GLU A 130 -29.40 -5.95 21.47
CA GLU A 130 -30.68 -6.44 22.03
C GLU A 130 -31.80 -5.45 21.74
N ASP A 131 -31.57 -4.14 21.97
CA ASP A 131 -32.52 -3.10 21.62
C ASP A 131 -32.82 -3.07 20.13
N LYS A 132 -31.76 -3.05 19.30
CA LYS A 132 -31.92 -3.09 17.84
C LYS A 132 -32.61 -4.36 17.34
N ALA A 133 -32.43 -5.50 17.99
CA ALA A 133 -33.10 -6.73 17.63
C ALA A 133 -34.61 -6.65 17.91
N ASN A 134 -35.00 -5.97 18.98
CA ASN A 134 -36.42 -5.70 19.29
C ASN A 134 -37.04 -4.79 18.23
N ASP A 135 -36.39 -3.65 17.91
CA ASP A 135 -36.83 -2.73 16.85
C ASP A 135 -36.97 -3.42 15.49
N LEU A 136 -36.00 -4.27 15.18
CA LEU A 136 -36.01 -5.03 13.95
C LEU A 136 -37.17 -6.02 13.92
N TYR A 137 -37.43 -6.74 15.04
CA TYR A 137 -38.54 -7.65 15.14
C TYR A 137 -39.87 -6.94 14.89
N ASP A 138 -40.06 -5.74 15.47
CA ASP A 138 -41.28 -4.94 15.31
C ASP A 138 -41.47 -4.44 13.87
N SER A 139 -40.40 -4.31 13.10
CA SER A 139 -40.47 -3.94 11.70
C SER A 139 -40.87 -5.09 10.76
N LEU A 140 -40.88 -6.35 11.25
CA LEU A 140 -41.22 -7.52 10.46
C LEU A 140 -42.72 -7.77 10.42
N SER A 141 -43.30 -7.85 9.22
CA SER A 141 -44.75 -8.03 9.04
C SER A 141 -45.30 -9.40 9.50
N SER A 142 -44.44 -10.43 9.52
CA SER A 142 -44.80 -11.79 9.94
C SER A 142 -43.56 -12.61 10.29
N PRO A 143 -42.94 -12.38 11.43
CA PRO A 143 -41.78 -13.19 11.82
C PRO A 143 -42.25 -14.61 12.12
N GLY A 144 -41.64 -15.60 11.46
CA GLY A 144 -41.93 -17.02 11.65
C GLY A 144 -41.46 -17.60 13.00
N VAL A 145 -41.02 -16.73 13.94
CA VAL A 145 -40.53 -17.07 15.29
C VAL A 145 -40.96 -16.00 16.27
N ASP A 146 -41.11 -16.37 17.56
CA ASP A 146 -41.42 -15.40 18.61
C ASP A 146 -40.26 -14.44 18.90
N ARG A 147 -40.56 -13.26 19.46
CA ARG A 147 -39.61 -12.18 19.76
C ARG A 147 -38.38 -12.66 20.56
N VAL A 148 -38.62 -13.42 21.63
CA VAL A 148 -37.56 -13.88 22.52
C VAL A 148 -36.58 -14.81 21.78
N THR A 149 -37.13 -15.73 21.01
CA THR A 149 -36.31 -16.63 20.18
C THR A 149 -35.54 -15.88 19.12
N PHE A 150 -36.11 -14.88 18.46
CA PHE A 150 -35.45 -14.03 17.48
C PHE A 150 -34.29 -13.26 18.09
N CYS A 151 -34.49 -12.52 19.16
CA CYS A 151 -33.45 -11.77 19.85
C CYS A 151 -32.32 -12.68 20.37
N ARG A 152 -32.67 -13.86 20.92
CA ARG A 152 -31.69 -14.85 21.37
C ARG A 152 -30.84 -15.40 20.22
N ARG A 153 -31.40 -15.62 19.04
CA ARG A 153 -30.65 -16.07 17.85
C ARG A 153 -29.69 -15.00 17.37
N ILE A 154 -30.09 -13.72 17.33
CA ILE A 154 -29.18 -12.60 17.00
C ILE A 154 -28.03 -12.53 18.02
N ALA A 155 -28.33 -12.49 19.30
CA ALA A 155 -27.31 -12.46 20.35
C ALA A 155 -26.36 -13.65 20.27
N GLY A 156 -26.89 -14.84 19.98
CA GLY A 156 -26.08 -16.07 19.79
C GLY A 156 -25.16 -16.01 18.56
N GLN A 157 -25.58 -15.39 17.46
CA GLN A 157 -24.72 -15.18 16.30
C GLN A 157 -23.60 -14.18 16.60
N LEU A 158 -23.92 -13.07 17.26
CA LEU A 158 -22.95 -12.04 17.62
C LEU A 158 -21.89 -12.57 18.59
N ARG A 159 -22.30 -13.31 19.63
CA ARG A 159 -21.37 -13.93 20.58
C ARG A 159 -20.40 -14.93 19.91
N ARG A 160 -20.86 -15.70 18.92
CA ARG A 160 -19.98 -16.59 18.16
C ARG A 160 -19.03 -15.84 17.23
N SER A 161 -19.43 -14.67 16.76
CA SER A 161 -18.64 -13.85 15.85
C SER A 161 -17.63 -12.96 16.58
N TRP A 162 -17.86 -12.69 17.85
CA TRP A 162 -16.99 -11.91 18.73
C TRP A 162 -16.43 -12.80 19.84
N PRO A 163 -15.34 -13.53 19.55
CA PRO A 163 -14.71 -14.41 20.53
C PRO A 163 -14.14 -13.60 21.70
N ILE A 164 -13.82 -14.27 22.80
CA ILE A 164 -13.25 -13.63 23.99
C ILE A 164 -11.84 -13.07 23.71
N ALA A 165 -11.38 -12.13 24.56
CA ALA A 165 -10.08 -11.48 24.42
C ALA A 165 -8.92 -12.46 24.28
N ALA A 166 -8.92 -13.56 25.05
CA ALA A 166 -7.87 -14.60 24.97
C ALA A 166 -7.80 -15.28 23.60
N GLU A 167 -8.90 -15.44 22.88
CA GLU A 167 -8.95 -16.07 21.56
C GLU A 167 -8.55 -15.12 20.42
N ILE A 168 -8.70 -13.82 20.63
CA ILE A 168 -8.32 -12.83 19.61
C ILE A 168 -6.87 -12.37 19.73
N ARG A 169 -6.26 -12.44 20.93
CA ARG A 169 -4.88 -12.02 21.16
C ARG A 169 -3.88 -12.62 20.15
N PRO A 170 -3.87 -13.92 19.86
CA PRO A 170 -2.92 -14.52 18.91
C PRO A 170 -3.19 -14.13 17.44
N LYS A 171 -4.33 -13.48 17.15
CA LYS A 171 -4.65 -13.01 15.79
C LYS A 171 -4.01 -11.66 15.45
N PHE A 172 -3.46 -10.97 16.44
CA PHE A 172 -2.63 -9.79 16.22
C PHE A 172 -1.21 -10.20 15.88
N GLY A 173 -0.59 -9.47 14.99
CA GLY A 173 0.81 -9.68 14.64
C GLY A 173 1.29 -8.69 13.59
N CYS A 174 2.59 -8.44 13.63
CA CYS A 174 3.27 -7.61 12.68
C CYS A 174 4.59 -8.30 12.29
N ASP A 175 4.63 -8.86 11.09
CA ASP A 175 5.76 -9.64 10.60
C ASP A 175 6.42 -8.93 9.42
N VAL A 176 7.74 -8.97 9.37
CA VAL A 176 8.54 -8.47 8.25
C VAL A 176 9.37 -9.63 7.71
N GLN A 177 9.30 -9.85 6.42
CA GLN A 177 10.09 -10.85 5.72
C GLN A 177 11.11 -10.14 4.84
N ILE A 178 12.36 -10.52 4.97
CA ILE A 178 13.47 -10.03 4.16
C ILE A 178 14.03 -11.21 3.38
N LEU A 179 14.00 -11.13 2.05
CA LEU A 179 14.51 -12.15 1.16
C LEU A 179 15.66 -11.58 0.34
N GLN A 180 16.80 -12.22 0.42
CA GLN A 180 17.90 -11.94 -0.49
C GLN A 180 17.77 -12.84 -1.71
N PHE A 181 17.85 -12.25 -2.90
CA PHE A 181 17.80 -12.97 -4.15
C PHE A 181 19.22 -13.36 -4.57
N THR A 182 19.42 -14.64 -4.84
CA THR A 182 20.66 -15.14 -5.44
C THR A 182 20.31 -15.92 -6.68
N LEU A 183 21.00 -15.65 -7.79
CA LEU A 183 20.88 -16.50 -8.97
C LEU A 183 21.58 -17.83 -8.71
N PRO A 184 20.95 -18.96 -9.09
CA PRO A 184 21.62 -20.26 -9.03
C PRO A 184 22.89 -20.22 -9.89
N SER A 185 24.04 -20.59 -9.31
CA SER A 185 25.28 -20.74 -10.05
C SER A 185 25.16 -21.90 -11.05
N GLU A 186 25.90 -21.83 -12.15
CA GLU A 186 25.88 -22.87 -13.19
C GLU A 186 26.29 -24.24 -12.67
N ASP A 187 27.13 -24.28 -11.65
CA ASP A 187 27.65 -25.52 -11.05
C ASP A 187 26.62 -26.35 -10.28
N VAL A 188 25.52 -25.74 -9.81
CA VAL A 188 24.48 -26.44 -9.03
C VAL A 188 23.49 -27.21 -9.92
N LEU A 189 23.54 -27.02 -11.25
CA LEU A 189 22.43 -27.32 -12.15
C LEU A 189 22.77 -28.31 -13.27
N THR A 190 23.64 -29.29 -12.99
CA THR A 190 24.17 -30.22 -14.00
C THR A 190 23.17 -31.24 -14.56
N THR A 191 21.96 -31.38 -14.00
CA THR A 191 21.09 -32.55 -14.26
C THR A 191 19.94 -32.30 -15.24
N ASN A 192 19.53 -31.05 -15.56
CA ASN A 192 18.43 -30.82 -16.51
C ASN A 192 18.51 -29.43 -17.18
N THR A 193 19.25 -29.37 -18.28
CA THR A 193 19.60 -28.12 -19.01
C THR A 193 18.36 -27.35 -19.54
N ASP A 194 17.30 -28.03 -19.94
CA ASP A 194 16.13 -27.38 -20.56
C ASP A 194 15.19 -26.75 -19.52
N LEU A 195 14.96 -27.43 -18.38
CA LEU A 195 14.21 -26.87 -17.24
C LEU A 195 14.93 -25.64 -16.65
N ILE A 196 16.24 -25.70 -16.59
CA ILE A 196 17.07 -24.59 -16.10
C ILE A 196 17.02 -23.39 -17.05
N ARG A 197 17.10 -23.65 -18.36
CA ARG A 197 16.98 -22.59 -19.37
C ARG A 197 15.59 -21.95 -19.31
N ALA A 198 14.53 -22.72 -19.19
CA ALA A 198 13.17 -22.22 -19.03
C ALA A 198 12.99 -21.43 -17.74
N ALA A 199 13.52 -21.91 -16.61
CA ALA A 199 13.48 -21.21 -15.32
C ALA A 199 14.25 -19.88 -15.36
N ARG A 200 15.42 -19.84 -16.01
CA ARG A 200 16.19 -18.60 -16.23
C ARG A 200 15.44 -17.61 -17.09
N VAL A 201 14.84 -18.04 -18.20
CA VAL A 201 14.03 -17.16 -19.08
C VAL A 201 12.85 -16.57 -18.30
N ASN A 202 12.16 -17.37 -17.52
CA ASN A 202 11.03 -16.92 -16.69
C ASN A 202 11.47 -15.97 -15.57
N ALA A 203 12.57 -16.28 -14.89
CA ALA A 203 13.15 -15.38 -13.88
C ALA A 203 13.57 -14.05 -14.50
N GLN A 204 14.20 -14.08 -15.66
CA GLN A 204 14.59 -12.91 -16.44
C GLN A 204 13.37 -12.04 -16.80
N ALA A 205 12.31 -12.64 -17.34
CA ALA A 205 11.07 -11.93 -17.69
C ALA A 205 10.41 -11.30 -16.46
N THR A 206 10.36 -12.04 -15.35
CA THR A 206 9.81 -11.54 -14.09
C THR A 206 10.59 -10.33 -13.57
N LEU A 207 11.90 -10.36 -13.68
CA LEU A 207 12.76 -9.26 -13.23
C LEU A 207 12.72 -8.05 -14.16
N ASN A 208 12.65 -8.25 -15.47
CA ASN A 208 12.44 -7.15 -16.41
C ASN A 208 11.10 -6.44 -16.12
N ASN A 209 10.04 -7.22 -15.92
CA ASN A 209 8.74 -6.68 -15.52
C ASN A 209 8.83 -5.92 -14.19
N PHE A 210 9.59 -6.42 -13.23
CA PHE A 210 9.82 -5.73 -11.96
C PHE A 210 10.53 -4.39 -12.16
N PHE A 211 11.59 -4.32 -12.99
CA PHE A 211 12.29 -3.07 -13.27
C PHE A 211 11.39 -2.03 -13.92
N ASP A 212 10.63 -2.45 -14.93
CA ASP A 212 9.67 -1.58 -15.61
C ASP A 212 8.62 -1.06 -14.63
N GLU A 213 8.15 -1.92 -13.72
CA GLU A 213 7.19 -1.55 -12.69
C GLU A 213 7.77 -0.59 -11.65
N ALA A 214 8.99 -0.83 -11.19
CA ALA A 214 9.68 0.02 -10.24
C ALA A 214 9.91 1.43 -10.83
N GLN A 215 10.36 1.50 -12.07
CA GLN A 215 10.59 2.76 -12.76
C GLN A 215 9.29 3.53 -12.99
N ASN A 216 8.24 2.84 -13.44
CA ASN A 216 6.93 3.46 -13.64
C ASN A 216 6.30 3.95 -12.34
N GLU A 217 6.43 3.20 -11.26
CA GLU A 217 5.95 3.65 -9.94
C GLU A 217 6.66 4.93 -9.50
N LEU A 218 7.98 5.01 -9.67
CA LEU A 218 8.75 6.21 -9.33
C LEU A 218 8.36 7.40 -10.20
N ARG A 219 8.15 7.21 -11.52
CA ARG A 219 7.67 8.26 -12.44
C ARG A 219 6.28 8.73 -12.06
N THR A 220 5.35 7.82 -11.77
CA THR A 220 4.01 8.17 -11.32
C THR A 220 4.03 9.02 -10.06
N ARG A 221 4.84 8.64 -9.07
CA ARG A 221 5.02 9.44 -7.85
C ARG A 221 5.62 10.83 -8.13
N ALA A 222 6.57 10.90 -9.09
CA ALA A 222 7.15 12.16 -9.51
C ALA A 222 6.08 13.09 -10.11
N VAL A 223 5.28 12.56 -11.05
CA VAL A 223 4.18 13.29 -11.67
C VAL A 223 3.19 13.81 -10.62
N GLU A 224 2.83 12.98 -9.63
CA GLU A 224 1.91 13.41 -8.55
C GLU A 224 2.48 14.58 -7.73
N VAL A 225 3.76 14.53 -7.36
CA VAL A 225 4.41 15.59 -6.56
C VAL A 225 4.57 16.87 -7.40
N VAL A 226 5.04 16.74 -8.63
CA VAL A 226 5.24 17.85 -9.58
C VAL A 226 3.91 18.53 -9.90
N ARG A 227 2.84 17.76 -10.19
CA ARG A 227 1.50 18.30 -10.46
C ARG A 227 0.91 19.06 -9.29
N ARG A 228 1.11 18.56 -8.08
CA ARG A 228 0.63 19.25 -6.88
C ARG A 228 1.26 20.63 -6.76
N MET A 229 2.56 20.73 -6.98
CA MET A 229 3.25 22.03 -6.94
C MET A 229 2.87 22.90 -8.14
N HIS A 230 2.78 22.34 -9.35
CA HIS A 230 2.34 23.06 -10.56
C HIS A 230 0.94 23.66 -10.36
N LYS A 231 0.01 22.86 -9.82
CA LYS A 231 -1.37 23.32 -9.55
C LYS A 231 -1.36 24.50 -8.57
N ALA A 232 -0.61 24.42 -7.46
CA ALA A 232 -0.49 25.50 -6.49
C ALA A 232 0.04 26.78 -7.14
N LEU A 233 1.02 26.67 -8.05
CA LEU A 233 1.53 27.80 -8.82
C LEU A 233 0.47 28.38 -9.78
N VAL A 234 -0.26 27.56 -10.52
CA VAL A 234 -1.30 28.00 -11.46
C VAL A 234 -2.45 28.70 -10.74
N GLU A 235 -2.87 28.18 -9.59
CA GLU A 235 -3.96 28.72 -8.78
C GLU A 235 -3.55 29.99 -7.99
N GLY A 236 -2.28 30.39 -8.07
CA GLY A 236 -1.76 31.56 -7.37
C GLY A 236 -1.68 31.40 -5.85
N GLU A 237 -1.57 30.15 -5.37
CA GLU A 237 -1.41 29.88 -3.94
C GLU A 237 -0.09 30.45 -3.42
N THR A 238 -0.06 30.86 -2.16
CA THR A 238 1.17 31.33 -1.51
C THR A 238 2.18 30.20 -1.38
N ILE A 239 3.25 30.25 -2.18
CA ILE A 239 4.35 29.28 -2.11
C ILE A 239 5.18 29.55 -0.86
N THR A 240 5.34 28.50 -0.08
CA THR A 240 6.14 28.48 1.15
C THR A 240 7.18 27.34 1.08
N GLU A 241 8.16 27.34 2.00
CA GLU A 241 9.09 26.21 2.12
C GLU A 241 8.34 24.87 2.35
N ARG A 242 7.16 24.90 2.98
CA ARG A 242 6.31 23.71 3.16
C ARG A 242 5.77 23.17 1.84
N SER A 243 5.62 24.02 0.82
CA SER A 243 5.20 23.62 -0.53
C SER A 243 6.38 23.08 -1.36
N VAL A 244 7.57 23.64 -1.20
CA VAL A 244 8.79 23.31 -1.96
C VAL A 244 9.52 22.08 -1.41
N ASN A 245 9.60 21.95 -0.09
CA ASN A 245 10.37 20.87 0.56
C ASN A 245 9.89 19.45 0.21
N PRO A 246 8.60 19.15 -0.01
CA PRO A 246 8.17 17.83 -0.48
C PRO A 246 8.73 17.48 -1.86
N LEU A 247 8.81 18.45 -2.78
CA LEU A 247 9.41 18.24 -4.10
C LEU A 247 10.90 17.95 -3.99
N LYS A 248 11.67 18.78 -3.25
CA LYS A 248 13.11 18.56 -3.06
C LYS A 248 13.41 17.21 -2.45
N ARG A 249 12.71 16.85 -1.37
CA ARG A 249 12.85 15.53 -0.73
C ARG A 249 12.51 14.40 -1.69
N PHE A 250 11.49 14.58 -2.53
CA PHE A 250 11.12 13.55 -3.49
C PHE A 250 12.20 13.39 -4.58
N VAL A 251 12.79 14.47 -5.08
CA VAL A 251 13.87 14.40 -6.08
C VAL A 251 15.10 13.65 -5.52
N ASP A 252 15.47 13.91 -4.27
CA ASP A 252 16.51 13.14 -3.59
C ASP A 252 16.11 11.67 -3.44
N GLN A 253 14.89 11.40 -3.02
CA GLN A 253 14.35 10.05 -2.91
C GLN A 253 14.30 9.32 -4.25
N PHE A 254 13.92 9.99 -5.35
CA PHE A 254 13.91 9.42 -6.70
C PHE A 254 15.31 8.94 -7.09
N ARG A 255 16.34 9.77 -6.87
CA ARG A 255 17.74 9.40 -7.12
C ARG A 255 18.19 8.19 -6.33
N GLU A 256 17.79 8.13 -5.05
CA GLU A 256 18.16 7.06 -4.14
C GLU A 256 17.42 5.74 -4.42
N LEU A 257 16.15 5.79 -4.80
CA LEU A 257 15.32 4.60 -5.05
C LEU A 257 15.40 4.08 -6.48
N SER A 258 15.87 4.89 -7.45
CA SER A 258 15.98 4.46 -8.84
C SER A 258 16.87 3.20 -8.93
N VAL A 259 16.27 2.09 -9.34
CA VAL A 259 16.94 0.79 -9.50
C VAL A 259 17.61 0.72 -10.87
N VAL A 260 17.00 1.33 -11.88
CA VAL A 260 17.54 1.51 -13.22
C VAL A 260 17.78 2.99 -13.43
N ALA A 261 18.95 3.34 -13.95
CA ALA A 261 19.30 4.74 -14.21
C ALA A 261 18.31 5.36 -15.21
N ASP A 262 17.50 6.30 -14.72
CA ASP A 262 16.60 7.14 -15.51
C ASP A 262 17.20 8.55 -15.60
N ALA A 263 18.39 8.62 -16.21
CA ALA A 263 19.24 9.81 -16.17
C ALA A 263 18.57 11.04 -16.80
N GLU A 264 17.79 10.86 -17.85
CA GLU A 264 17.10 11.96 -18.52
C GLU A 264 15.98 12.53 -17.67
N PHE A 265 15.13 11.66 -17.12
CA PHE A 265 14.04 12.10 -16.25
C PHE A 265 14.56 12.69 -14.93
N GLN A 266 15.61 12.09 -14.36
CA GLN A 266 16.31 12.62 -13.18
C GLN A 266 16.88 14.02 -13.44
N ALA A 267 17.54 14.24 -14.59
CA ALA A 267 18.08 15.55 -14.92
C ALA A 267 16.99 16.63 -15.03
N ARG A 268 15.81 16.28 -15.54
CA ARG A 268 14.67 17.19 -15.60
C ARG A 268 14.13 17.54 -14.19
N LEU A 269 14.07 16.56 -13.29
CA LEU A 269 13.69 16.79 -11.88
C LEU A 269 14.74 17.67 -11.17
N ASP A 270 16.01 17.41 -11.39
CA ASP A 270 17.11 18.19 -10.83
C ASP A 270 17.08 19.65 -11.32
N ALA A 271 16.74 19.88 -12.59
CA ALA A 271 16.60 21.23 -13.15
C ALA A 271 15.53 22.05 -12.44
N ILE A 272 14.40 21.44 -12.04
CA ILE A 272 13.38 22.14 -11.25
C ILE A 272 13.95 22.57 -9.90
N VAL A 273 14.61 21.67 -9.19
CA VAL A 273 15.20 21.98 -7.87
C VAL A 273 16.25 23.08 -7.99
N GLN A 274 17.11 22.99 -8.99
CA GLN A 274 18.13 24.02 -9.27
C GLN A 274 17.51 25.38 -9.61
N ALA A 275 16.45 25.41 -10.44
CA ALA A 275 15.74 26.65 -10.75
C ALA A 275 15.16 27.30 -9.50
N ILE A 276 14.58 26.51 -8.59
CA ILE A 276 14.06 27.00 -7.30
C ILE A 276 15.18 27.53 -6.41
N ASP A 277 16.29 26.78 -6.27
CA ASP A 277 17.40 27.13 -5.39
C ASP A 277 18.14 28.37 -5.88
N ASN A 278 18.42 28.48 -7.18
CA ASN A 278 19.08 29.62 -7.79
C ASN A 278 18.30 30.94 -7.64
N ARG A 279 16.99 30.86 -7.41
CA ARG A 279 16.14 32.02 -7.18
C ARG A 279 15.90 32.33 -5.70
N GLY A 280 16.57 31.62 -4.78
CA GLY A 280 16.44 31.84 -3.32
C GLY A 280 15.26 31.10 -2.69
N GLY A 281 14.88 29.97 -3.25
CA GLY A 281 13.83 29.11 -2.71
C GLY A 281 12.42 29.67 -2.85
N ALA A 282 11.55 29.33 -1.94
CA ALA A 282 10.15 29.78 -1.95
C ALA A 282 10.01 31.30 -1.89
N GLN A 283 10.91 32.01 -1.20
CA GLN A 283 10.89 33.47 -1.13
C GLN A 283 11.15 34.09 -2.50
N GLY A 284 12.20 33.68 -3.18
CA GLY A 284 12.55 34.24 -4.48
C GLY A 284 11.51 33.97 -5.56
N LEU A 285 10.79 32.85 -5.45
CA LEU A 285 9.65 32.59 -6.33
C LEU A 285 8.49 33.57 -6.10
N ARG A 286 8.24 33.99 -4.88
CA ARG A 286 7.20 34.99 -4.57
C ARG A 286 7.58 36.39 -5.06
N ASP A 287 8.86 36.71 -5.02
CA ASP A 287 9.35 38.05 -5.29
C ASP A 287 9.57 38.32 -6.80
N SER A 288 9.48 37.27 -7.65
CA SER A 288 9.75 37.36 -9.10
C SER A 288 8.75 36.62 -9.94
N THR A 289 7.92 37.34 -10.68
CA THR A 289 6.98 36.79 -11.67
C THR A 289 7.69 35.98 -12.75
N GLN A 290 8.91 36.40 -13.14
CA GLN A 290 9.72 35.66 -14.12
C GLN A 290 10.18 34.30 -13.56
N ALA A 291 10.69 34.28 -12.32
CA ALA A 291 11.09 33.04 -11.64
C ALA A 291 9.89 32.08 -11.48
N TRP A 292 8.74 32.65 -11.15
CA TRP A 292 7.49 31.92 -11.06
C TRP A 292 7.12 31.22 -12.37
N GLY A 293 7.10 31.98 -13.49
CA GLY A 293 6.79 31.44 -14.81
C GLY A 293 7.77 30.39 -15.31
N GLU A 294 9.08 30.57 -15.04
CA GLU A 294 10.12 29.60 -15.38
C GLU A 294 9.91 28.25 -14.65
N VAL A 295 9.72 28.27 -13.34
CA VAL A 295 9.49 27.04 -12.56
C VAL A 295 8.15 26.38 -12.92
N GLN A 296 7.12 27.19 -13.18
CA GLN A 296 5.82 26.68 -13.64
C GLN A 296 5.97 25.92 -14.97
N SER A 297 6.71 26.47 -15.94
CA SER A 297 6.97 25.78 -17.23
C SER A 297 7.72 24.48 -17.03
N LEU A 298 8.81 24.48 -16.24
CA LEU A 298 9.59 23.26 -15.98
C LEU A 298 8.75 22.18 -15.29
N LEU A 299 7.88 22.53 -14.36
CA LEU A 299 6.97 21.58 -13.71
C LEU A 299 5.95 21.02 -14.71
N GLY A 300 5.41 21.85 -15.60
CA GLY A 300 4.51 21.43 -16.67
C GLY A 300 5.16 20.43 -17.62
N ASP A 301 6.37 20.73 -18.08
CA ASP A 301 7.13 19.87 -18.99
C ASP A 301 7.48 18.51 -18.36
N VAL A 302 7.89 18.48 -17.09
CA VAL A 302 8.19 17.25 -16.38
C VAL A 302 6.92 16.43 -16.12
N ALA A 303 5.80 17.07 -15.81
CA ALA A 303 4.53 16.38 -15.63
C ALA A 303 4.08 15.72 -16.94
N ALA A 304 4.11 16.44 -18.06
CA ALA A 304 3.73 15.94 -19.37
C ALA A 304 4.62 14.78 -19.83
N GLU A 305 5.95 14.92 -19.68
CA GLU A 305 6.88 13.87 -20.04
C GLU A 305 6.73 12.63 -19.15
N GLY A 306 6.57 12.80 -17.85
CA GLY A 306 6.33 11.70 -16.95
C GLY A 306 5.07 10.90 -17.28
N GLU A 307 3.98 11.57 -17.64
CA GLU A 307 2.74 10.95 -18.10
C GLU A 307 2.93 10.17 -19.39
N ARG A 308 3.57 10.77 -20.37
CA ARG A 308 3.89 10.12 -21.65
C ARG A 308 4.66 8.81 -21.41
N LEU A 309 5.69 8.84 -20.55
CA LEU A 309 6.49 7.67 -20.23
C LEU A 309 5.70 6.58 -19.48
N VAL A 310 4.78 6.96 -18.58
CA VAL A 310 3.90 6.02 -17.86
C VAL A 310 2.88 5.40 -18.80
N GLU A 311 2.30 6.17 -19.72
CA GLU A 311 1.36 5.69 -20.74
C GLU A 311 2.02 4.71 -21.70
N GLU A 312 3.21 5.03 -22.22
CA GLU A 312 3.99 4.14 -23.08
C GLU A 312 4.32 2.81 -22.41
N ALA A 313 4.71 2.84 -21.13
CA ALA A 313 4.98 1.64 -20.38
C ALA A 313 3.72 0.80 -20.14
N SER A 314 2.59 1.45 -19.89
CA SER A 314 1.30 0.78 -19.74
C SER A 314 0.82 0.13 -21.05
N ALA A 315 1.01 0.80 -22.18
CA ALA A 315 0.69 0.28 -23.51
C ALA A 315 1.53 -0.96 -23.86
N ARG A 316 2.84 -0.94 -23.57
CA ARG A 316 3.72 -2.10 -23.76
C ARG A 316 3.27 -3.31 -22.93
N ARG A 317 2.80 -3.10 -21.70
CA ARG A 317 2.27 -4.17 -20.85
C ARG A 317 1.03 -4.83 -21.45
N MET A 318 0.09 -4.02 -21.96
CA MET A 318 -1.13 -4.55 -22.58
C MET A 318 -0.81 -5.39 -23.82
N ASP A 319 0.13 -4.96 -24.64
CA ASP A 319 0.57 -5.73 -25.82
C ASP A 319 1.22 -7.07 -25.44
N LEU A 320 2.08 -7.09 -24.42
CA LEU A 320 2.71 -8.31 -23.91
C LEU A 320 1.69 -9.28 -23.29
N SER A 321 0.69 -8.77 -22.55
CA SER A 321 -0.35 -9.61 -21.97
C SER A 321 -1.28 -10.20 -23.02
N GLN A 322 -1.61 -9.47 -24.09
CA GLN A 322 -2.41 -9.98 -25.20
C GLN A 322 -1.68 -11.07 -26.00
N ARG A 323 -0.37 -10.94 -26.20
CA ARG A 323 0.44 -11.97 -26.84
C ARG A 323 0.58 -13.23 -26.01
N ALA A 324 0.62 -13.13 -24.67
CA ALA A 324 0.68 -14.27 -23.76
C ALA A 324 -0.63 -15.08 -23.70
N ILE A 325 -1.77 -14.45 -24.00
CA ILE A 325 -3.09 -15.12 -24.04
C ILE A 325 -3.34 -15.82 -25.39
N SER A 326 -2.60 -15.44 -26.43
CA SER A 326 -2.76 -15.99 -27.80
C SER A 326 -1.81 -17.18 -28.11
N LEU A 327 -1.04 -17.64 -27.14
CA LEU A 327 -0.19 -18.84 -27.18
C LEU A 327 -0.77 -19.94 -26.28
#